data_2a5d5b8df440138c2740ce272ca69d80
#
_entry.id   2a5d5b8df440138c2740ce272ca69d80
#
_cell.length_a   1.000
_cell.length_b   1.000
_cell.length_c   1.000
_cell.angle_alpha   90.00
_cell.angle_beta   90.00
_cell.angle_gamma   90.00
#
_symmetry.space_group_name_H-M   'P 1'
#
loop_
_entity.id
_entity.type
_entity.pdbx_description
1 polymer ?
#
loop_
_entity_poly.entity_id
_entity_poly.type
_entity_poly.pdbx_seq_one_letter_code
_entity_poly.pdbx_strand_id
1 'polypeptide(L)'
;VQTADVANALAWYRAFLGAEPAWSLDTFSELTHSRLPGITQLVEIGVGTLRLHLFHRPGRPPIPPTESLVQFQHVCLAVSTPGDLDVLRERWERLYDSGEFTFALTERSTPIVVDDEGVHSFYAYDVNGLELEFTCVPGGS
;
A
#
# COMPACT_ATOMS: atom_id res chain seq x y z
N VAL A 1 0.40 -7.73 2.71
CA VAL A 1 0.31 -7.42 1.27
C VAL A 1 1.18 -8.42 0.51
N GLN A 2 0.57 -9.16 -0.40
CA GLN A 2 1.33 -10.02 -1.31
C GLN A 2 1.98 -9.15 -2.40
N THR A 3 3.23 -9.44 -2.71
CA THR A 3 3.98 -8.72 -3.73
C THR A 3 4.69 -9.68 -4.68
N ALA A 4 4.84 -9.27 -5.93
CA ALA A 4 5.67 -9.99 -6.90
C ALA A 4 7.17 -9.73 -6.67
N ASP A 5 7.51 -8.58 -6.07
CA ASP A 5 8.89 -8.14 -5.83
C ASP A 5 8.96 -7.38 -4.50
N VAL A 6 9.48 -8.05 -3.45
CA VAL A 6 9.60 -7.48 -2.10
C VAL A 6 10.54 -6.27 -2.09
N ALA A 7 11.63 -6.30 -2.86
CA ALA A 7 12.58 -5.19 -2.88
C ALA A 7 11.97 -3.93 -3.49
N ASN A 8 11.23 -4.06 -4.60
CA ASN A 8 10.50 -2.96 -5.23
C ASN A 8 9.43 -2.38 -4.29
N ALA A 9 8.62 -3.26 -3.66
CA ALA A 9 7.58 -2.83 -2.74
C ALA A 9 8.16 -2.12 -1.51
N LEU A 10 9.21 -2.67 -0.89
CA LEU A 10 9.88 -2.06 0.25
C LEU A 10 10.45 -0.69 -0.11
N ALA A 11 11.15 -0.57 -1.24
CA ALA A 11 11.74 0.69 -1.69
C ALA A 11 10.65 1.75 -1.94
N TRP A 12 9.52 1.35 -2.53
CA TRP A 12 8.40 2.25 -2.76
C TRP A 12 7.74 2.72 -1.46
N TYR A 13 7.44 1.81 -0.52
CA TYR A 13 6.86 2.19 0.77
C TYR A 13 7.79 3.09 1.60
N ARG A 14 9.12 2.89 1.50
CA ARG A 14 10.10 3.80 2.10
C ARG A 14 10.03 5.19 1.47
N ALA A 15 10.02 5.27 0.15
CA ALA A 15 9.98 6.55 -0.58
C ALA A 15 8.65 7.28 -0.38
N PHE A 16 7.53 6.55 -0.33
CA PHE A 16 6.19 7.14 -0.25
C PHE A 16 5.79 7.50 1.18
N LEU A 17 5.89 6.55 2.12
CA LEU A 17 5.42 6.71 3.49
C LEU A 17 6.53 6.84 4.53
N GLY A 18 7.79 6.76 4.13
CA GLY A 18 8.91 6.71 5.08
C GLY A 18 8.93 5.41 5.89
N ALA A 19 8.39 4.32 5.31
CA ALA A 19 8.35 3.04 6.00
C ALA A 19 9.75 2.48 6.23
N GLU A 20 9.95 1.88 7.41
CA GLU A 20 11.22 1.21 7.74
C GLU A 20 10.99 -0.28 8.01
N PRO A 21 11.89 -1.15 7.50
CA PRO A 21 11.81 -2.57 7.80
C PRO A 21 12.14 -2.82 9.27
N ALA A 22 11.30 -3.62 9.95
CA ALA A 22 11.52 -4.02 11.33
C ALA A 22 12.26 -5.36 11.39
N TRP A 23 11.82 -6.33 10.60
CA TRP A 23 12.44 -7.65 10.50
C TRP A 23 12.04 -8.34 9.18
N SER A 24 12.77 -9.41 8.84
CA SER A 24 12.49 -10.23 7.65
C SER A 24 12.68 -11.71 7.97
N LEU A 25 11.94 -12.56 7.24
CA LEU A 25 12.03 -14.02 7.32
C LEU A 25 12.12 -14.62 5.91
N ASP A 26 12.90 -15.68 5.78
CA ASP A 26 12.99 -16.56 4.60
C ASP A 26 12.69 -18.03 4.92
N THR A 27 12.52 -18.35 6.20
CA THR A 27 12.11 -19.67 6.72
C THR A 27 10.86 -19.53 7.57
N PHE A 28 9.94 -20.50 7.46
CA PHE A 28 8.60 -20.38 8.02
C PHE A 28 8.15 -21.66 8.70
N SER A 29 7.28 -21.52 9.71
CA SER A 29 6.63 -22.65 10.38
C SER A 29 5.63 -23.36 9.48
N GLU A 30 5.26 -24.58 9.84
CA GLU A 30 4.22 -25.34 9.16
C GLU A 30 2.88 -24.57 9.15
N LEU A 31 2.55 -23.87 10.24
CA LEU A 31 1.36 -23.03 10.31
C LEU A 31 1.38 -21.93 9.24
N THR A 32 2.51 -21.26 9.07
CA THR A 32 2.66 -20.22 8.05
C THR A 32 2.53 -20.82 6.65
N HIS A 33 3.18 -21.95 6.37
CA HIS A 33 3.04 -22.65 5.09
C HIS A 33 1.61 -23.12 4.81
N SER A 34 0.85 -23.51 5.82
CA SER A 34 -0.55 -23.90 5.64
C SER A 34 -1.46 -22.71 5.31
N ARG A 35 -1.18 -21.53 5.87
CA ARG A 35 -1.95 -20.29 5.63
C ARG A 35 -1.53 -19.55 4.36
N LEU A 36 -0.25 -19.57 4.04
CA LEU A 36 0.36 -18.92 2.88
C LEU A 36 1.21 -19.92 2.08
N PRO A 37 0.57 -20.91 1.41
CA PRO A 37 1.31 -21.93 0.69
C PRO A 37 2.28 -21.33 -0.34
N GLY A 38 3.54 -21.78 -0.29
CA GLY A 38 4.58 -21.33 -1.21
C GLY A 38 5.25 -20.01 -0.83
N ILE A 39 5.04 -19.49 0.38
CA ILE A 39 5.75 -18.30 0.85
C ILE A 39 7.25 -18.56 0.92
N THR A 40 8.04 -17.61 0.40
CA THR A 40 9.51 -17.67 0.39
C THR A 40 10.17 -16.48 1.06
N GLN A 41 9.46 -15.40 1.24
CA GLN A 41 9.98 -14.18 1.85
C GLN A 41 8.87 -13.39 2.52
N LEU A 42 9.18 -12.79 3.68
CA LEU A 42 8.31 -11.88 4.40
C LEU A 42 9.14 -10.77 5.03
N VAL A 43 8.68 -9.53 4.92
CA VAL A 43 9.27 -8.36 5.59
C VAL A 43 8.16 -7.62 6.32
N GLU A 44 8.34 -7.34 7.62
CA GLU A 44 7.50 -6.38 8.33
C GLU A 44 8.06 -4.97 8.13
N ILE A 45 7.21 -4.05 7.70
CA ILE A 45 7.53 -2.63 7.61
C ILE A 45 6.63 -1.83 8.55
N GLY A 46 7.15 -0.71 9.05
CA GLY A 46 6.44 0.16 9.98
C GLY A 46 6.40 1.62 9.52
N VAL A 47 5.23 2.26 9.72
CA VAL A 47 5.04 3.71 9.56
C VAL A 47 4.28 4.18 10.79
N GLY A 48 4.94 4.89 11.71
CA GLY A 48 4.33 5.20 13.01
C GLY A 48 3.88 3.92 13.73
N THR A 49 2.60 3.82 14.01
CA THR A 49 1.99 2.62 14.64
C THR A 49 1.49 1.58 13.64
N LEU A 50 1.42 1.93 12.35
CA LEU A 50 1.02 0.99 11.30
C LEU A 50 2.11 -0.05 11.08
N ARG A 51 1.70 -1.31 10.94
CA ARG A 51 2.57 -2.43 10.54
C ARG A 51 1.98 -3.13 9.34
N LEU A 52 2.79 -3.34 8.32
CA LEU A 52 2.41 -4.10 7.13
C LEU A 52 3.40 -5.24 6.93
N HIS A 53 2.90 -6.38 6.52
CA HIS A 53 3.72 -7.50 6.07
C HIS A 53 3.73 -7.52 4.54
N LEU A 54 4.90 -7.39 3.94
CA LEU A 54 5.14 -7.62 2.52
C LEU A 54 5.61 -9.06 2.37
N PHE A 55 4.93 -9.88 1.58
CA PHE A 55 5.33 -11.27 1.40
C PHE A 55 5.28 -11.71 -0.06
N HIS A 56 6.19 -12.62 -0.41
CA HIS A 56 6.33 -13.17 -1.76
C HIS A 56 5.97 -14.65 -1.80
N ARG A 57 5.23 -15.03 -2.84
CA ARG A 57 4.85 -16.40 -3.17
C ARG A 57 5.13 -16.63 -4.65
N PRO A 58 6.26 -17.26 -5.01
CA PRO A 58 6.62 -17.52 -6.41
C PRO A 58 5.51 -18.23 -7.18
N GLY A 59 5.29 -17.82 -8.42
CA GLY A 59 4.23 -18.38 -9.28
C GLY A 59 2.80 -17.99 -8.89
N ARG A 60 2.64 -17.12 -7.90
CA ARG A 60 1.34 -16.61 -7.45
C ARG A 60 1.40 -15.09 -7.35
N PRO A 61 1.36 -14.36 -8.49
CA PRO A 61 1.39 -12.90 -8.48
C PRO A 61 0.15 -12.35 -7.76
N PRO A 62 0.25 -11.17 -7.14
CA PRO A 62 -0.92 -10.51 -6.58
C PRO A 62 -1.93 -10.23 -7.71
N ILE A 63 -3.20 -10.46 -7.41
CA ILE A 63 -4.31 -10.14 -8.33
C ILE A 63 -4.97 -8.89 -7.77
N PRO A 64 -4.92 -7.76 -8.48
CA PRO A 64 -5.61 -6.55 -8.07
C PRO A 64 -7.12 -6.78 -7.92
N PRO A 65 -7.83 -6.05 -7.05
CA PRO A 65 -9.28 -6.11 -6.93
C PRO A 65 -9.95 -5.83 -8.27
N THR A 66 -10.95 -6.63 -8.63
CA THR A 66 -11.78 -6.43 -9.81
C THR A 66 -13.24 -6.50 -9.43
N GLU A 67 -14.13 -5.93 -10.25
CA GLU A 67 -15.58 -5.94 -10.01
C GLU A 67 -16.16 -7.36 -9.89
N SER A 68 -15.51 -8.34 -10.51
CA SER A 68 -15.96 -9.75 -10.48
C SER A 68 -15.52 -10.51 -9.24
N LEU A 69 -14.64 -9.94 -8.41
CA LEU A 69 -14.09 -10.61 -7.23
C LEU A 69 -14.61 -9.95 -5.95
N VAL A 70 -15.28 -10.73 -5.11
CA VAL A 70 -15.65 -10.33 -3.75
C VAL A 70 -14.42 -10.53 -2.87
N GLN A 71 -13.72 -9.46 -2.55
CA GLN A 71 -12.52 -9.49 -1.74
C GLN A 71 -12.30 -8.16 -1.03
N PHE A 72 -11.25 -8.11 -0.23
CA PHE A 72 -10.76 -6.89 0.39
C PHE A 72 -10.45 -5.82 -0.66
N GLN A 73 -11.05 -4.63 -0.52
CA GLN A 73 -11.00 -3.57 -1.53
C GLN A 73 -9.83 -2.61 -1.31
N HIS A 74 -9.74 -1.99 -0.15
CA HIS A 74 -8.73 -0.97 0.14
C HIS A 74 -8.42 -0.84 1.64
N VAL A 75 -7.32 -0.16 1.93
CA VAL A 75 -6.95 0.29 3.29
C VAL A 75 -7.17 1.80 3.35
N CYS A 76 -7.91 2.25 4.35
CA CYS A 76 -8.08 3.68 4.62
C CYS A 76 -7.09 4.14 5.70
N LEU A 77 -6.34 5.19 5.40
CA LEU A 77 -5.34 5.79 6.27
C LEU A 77 -5.72 7.24 6.55
N ALA A 78 -5.89 7.57 7.83
CA ALA A 78 -6.22 8.94 8.24
C ALA A 78 -4.96 9.81 8.31
N VAL A 79 -5.11 11.07 7.91
CA VAL A 79 -4.11 12.13 8.09
C VAL A 79 -4.69 13.27 8.91
N SER A 80 -3.82 14.10 9.47
CA SER A 80 -4.23 15.13 10.43
C SER A 80 -4.81 16.38 9.78
N THR A 81 -4.32 16.75 8.60
CA THR A 81 -4.71 18.00 7.92
C THR A 81 -4.99 17.76 6.43
N PRO A 82 -5.85 18.59 5.80
CA PRO A 82 -6.01 18.54 4.35
C PRO A 82 -4.70 18.75 3.58
N GLY A 83 -3.80 19.59 4.10
CA GLY A 83 -2.48 19.81 3.49
C GLY A 83 -1.61 18.56 3.45
N ASP A 84 -1.79 17.62 4.39
CA ASP A 84 -1.08 16.34 4.37
C ASP A 84 -1.52 15.49 3.17
N LEU A 85 -2.81 15.59 2.74
CA LEU A 85 -3.30 14.91 1.54
C LEU A 85 -2.63 15.46 0.28
N ASP A 86 -2.48 16.78 0.17
CA ASP A 86 -1.79 17.41 -0.96
C ASP A 86 -0.36 16.90 -1.06
N VAL A 87 0.39 16.91 0.06
CA VAL A 87 1.77 16.44 0.12
C VAL A 87 1.89 14.97 -0.26
N LEU A 88 0.99 14.12 0.26
CA LEU A 88 0.99 12.68 -0.05
C LEU A 88 0.68 12.43 -1.52
N ARG A 89 -0.35 13.10 -2.06
CA ARG A 89 -0.74 12.94 -3.45
C ARG A 89 0.37 13.39 -4.41
N GLU A 90 0.96 14.56 -4.18
CA GLU A 90 2.08 15.05 -4.98
C GLU A 90 3.29 14.10 -4.93
N ARG A 91 3.59 13.54 -3.75
CA ARG A 91 4.65 12.56 -3.58
C ARG A 91 4.36 11.29 -4.36
N TRP A 92 3.12 10.78 -4.30
CA TRP A 92 2.71 9.59 -5.04
C TRP A 92 2.89 9.81 -6.56
N GLU A 93 2.38 10.94 -7.09
CA GLU A 93 2.50 11.28 -8.51
C GLU A 93 3.96 11.39 -8.95
N ARG A 94 4.80 12.03 -8.16
CA ARG A 94 6.23 12.15 -8.44
C ARG A 94 6.93 10.79 -8.49
N LEU A 95 6.62 9.89 -7.56
CA LEU A 95 7.20 8.54 -7.54
C LEU A 95 6.70 7.70 -8.71
N TYR A 96 5.42 7.83 -9.07
CA TYR A 96 4.84 7.17 -10.24
C TYR A 96 5.56 7.63 -11.53
N ASP A 97 5.77 8.92 -11.70
CA ASP A 97 6.40 9.48 -12.89
C ASP A 97 7.92 9.28 -12.94
N SER A 98 8.55 8.96 -11.82
CA SER A 98 10.02 8.79 -11.74
C SER A 98 10.55 7.62 -12.59
N GLY A 99 9.74 6.60 -12.82
CA GLY A 99 10.17 5.36 -13.47
C GLY A 99 11.08 4.48 -12.61
N GLU A 100 11.31 4.82 -11.35
CA GLU A 100 12.18 4.06 -10.43
C GLU A 100 11.49 2.79 -9.90
N PHE A 101 10.14 2.73 -9.94
CA PHE A 101 9.36 1.64 -9.38
C PHE A 101 8.49 0.98 -10.45
N THR A 102 8.30 -0.33 -10.31
CA THR A 102 7.40 -1.09 -11.17
C THR A 102 6.02 -1.15 -10.50
N PHE A 103 5.01 -0.61 -11.17
CA PHE A 103 3.61 -0.64 -10.73
C PHE A 103 2.85 -1.75 -11.45
N ALA A 104 2.04 -2.51 -10.69
CA ALA A 104 1.17 -3.54 -11.25
C ALA A 104 0.02 -2.95 -12.08
N LEU A 105 -0.42 -1.73 -11.75
CA LEU A 105 -1.48 -1.01 -12.46
C LEU A 105 -0.94 0.31 -13.01
N THR A 106 -1.48 0.73 -14.16
CA THR A 106 -1.08 1.99 -14.84
C THR A 106 -2.05 3.14 -14.55
N GLU A 107 -2.83 3.02 -13.47
CA GLU A 107 -3.77 4.06 -13.04
C GLU A 107 -3.09 5.07 -12.13
N ARG A 108 -3.42 6.35 -12.35
CA ARG A 108 -2.96 7.44 -11.50
C ARG A 108 -3.81 7.60 -10.25
N SER A 109 -3.30 8.36 -9.29
CA SER A 109 -4.09 8.76 -8.12
C SER A 109 -5.32 9.57 -8.54
N THR A 110 -6.39 9.48 -7.76
CA THR A 110 -7.56 10.36 -7.96
C THR A 110 -7.23 11.81 -7.57
N PRO A 111 -7.99 12.80 -8.04
CA PRO A 111 -8.01 14.11 -7.40
C PRO A 111 -8.42 13.99 -5.93
N ILE A 112 -8.04 14.98 -5.11
CA ILE A 112 -8.62 15.11 -3.77
C ILE A 112 -10.05 15.61 -3.95
N VAL A 113 -10.99 14.90 -3.33
CA VAL A 113 -12.41 15.26 -3.31
C VAL A 113 -12.83 15.60 -1.89
N VAL A 114 -13.85 16.43 -1.76
CA VAL A 114 -14.48 16.79 -0.49
C VAL A 114 -15.94 16.40 -0.57
N ASP A 115 -16.39 15.57 0.35
CA ASP A 115 -17.79 15.15 0.41
C ASP A 115 -18.68 16.15 1.14
N ASP A 116 -19.99 15.85 1.22
CA ASP A 116 -20.98 16.73 1.85
C ASP A 116 -20.75 16.89 3.38
N GLU A 117 -20.00 15.99 4.01
CA GLU A 117 -19.62 16.06 5.42
C GLU A 117 -18.30 16.81 5.63
N GLY A 118 -17.66 17.26 4.54
CA GLY A 118 -16.39 17.96 4.58
C GLY A 118 -15.18 17.05 4.74
N VAL A 119 -15.35 15.73 4.53
CA VAL A 119 -14.23 14.79 4.54
C VAL A 119 -13.46 14.93 3.23
N HIS A 120 -12.16 15.17 3.34
CA HIS A 120 -11.25 15.21 2.20
C HIS A 120 -10.66 13.83 2.00
N SER A 121 -10.62 13.33 0.76
CA SER A 121 -10.00 12.05 0.45
C SER A 121 -9.45 11.96 -0.95
N PHE A 122 -8.46 11.08 -1.15
CA PHE A 122 -8.02 10.61 -2.45
C PHE A 122 -7.63 9.13 -2.39
N TYR A 123 -7.61 8.50 -3.56
CA TYR A 123 -7.27 7.09 -3.74
C TYR A 123 -6.04 6.96 -4.62
N ALA A 124 -5.18 5.99 -4.30
CA ALA A 124 -4.02 5.64 -5.10
C ALA A 124 -3.67 4.18 -4.89
N TYR A 125 -3.15 3.53 -5.92
CA TYR A 125 -2.66 2.15 -5.79
C TYR A 125 -1.22 2.14 -5.29
N ASP A 126 -0.89 1.15 -4.45
CA ASP A 126 0.50 0.81 -4.21
C ASP A 126 1.11 0.12 -5.44
N VAL A 127 2.40 -0.20 -5.40
CA VAL A 127 3.09 -0.87 -6.52
C VAL A 127 2.55 -2.27 -6.82
N ASN A 128 1.82 -2.89 -5.89
CA ASN A 128 1.24 -4.23 -6.03
C ASN A 128 -0.21 -4.20 -6.54
N GLY A 129 -0.81 -3.02 -6.67
CA GLY A 129 -2.22 -2.85 -7.03
C GLY A 129 -3.18 -2.89 -5.83
N LEU A 130 -2.68 -2.77 -4.59
CA LEU A 130 -3.52 -2.54 -3.42
C LEU A 130 -4.00 -1.09 -3.44
N GLU A 131 -5.31 -0.89 -3.33
CA GLU A 131 -5.88 0.45 -3.23
C GLU A 131 -5.67 1.01 -1.83
N LEU A 132 -5.10 2.21 -1.77
CA LEU A 132 -4.93 3.00 -0.56
C LEU A 132 -5.87 4.21 -0.64
N GLU A 133 -6.66 4.41 0.38
CA GLU A 133 -7.43 5.63 0.60
C GLU A 133 -6.75 6.47 1.67
N PHE A 134 -6.61 7.76 1.42
CA PHE A 134 -6.14 8.72 2.42
C PHE A 134 -7.24 9.71 2.72
N THR A 135 -7.56 9.88 4.01
CA THR A 135 -8.66 10.73 4.45
C THR A 135 -8.23 11.74 5.51
N CYS A 136 -8.85 12.90 5.46
CA CYS A 136 -8.84 13.89 6.53
C CYS A 136 -10.27 14.23 6.92
N VAL A 137 -10.64 13.90 8.16
CA VAL A 137 -11.97 14.19 8.70
C VAL A 137 -11.93 15.52 9.42
N PRO A 138 -12.84 16.48 9.15
CA PRO A 138 -12.88 17.77 9.84
C PRO A 138 -13.07 17.58 11.34
N GLY A 139 -12.20 18.20 12.13
CA GLY A 139 -12.28 18.15 13.60
C GLY A 139 -11.95 16.79 14.21
N GLY A 140 -11.43 15.85 13.42
CA GLY A 140 -10.87 14.61 13.92
C GLY A 140 -9.55 14.88 14.63
N SER A 141 -9.50 14.58 15.88
CA SER A 141 -8.26 14.59 16.67
C SER A 141 -7.58 13.24 16.59
#